data_5eca293b9cea009292b322ee3315ae0f
#
_entry.id   5eca293b9cea009292b322ee3315ae0f
#
_cell.length_a   1.000
_cell.length_b   1.000
_cell.length_c   1.000
_cell.angle_alpha   90.00
_cell.angle_beta   90.00
_cell.angle_gamma   90.00
#
_symmetry.space_group_name_H-M   'P 1'
#
loop_
_entity.id
_entity.type
_entity.pdbx_description
1 polymer ?
#
loop_
_entity_poly.entity_id
_entity_poly.type
_entity_poly.pdbx_seq_one_letter_code
_entity_poly.pdbx_strand_id
1 'polypeptide(L)'
;MHSLSARTRIAALLSLPVAIAQNTISLAPQANPGSSASDFLSPSYAGFGIEPSNLFSFTGGDSPNEFSIQLLQNLADYSGGPAHIRLGGNTQDYMIWEASKDEFRWTANKNSKAQGAIAADSMIIGPGYFKALDRFPKDTPITFGLNMAYEDDDWETHIVSMAQGAVDNLKNTKLYSFEVGNEPDLWMQNGFRAAGWSGKTYTEQFLDRCEAVCNQVLKSSNLPCAFFEPPATASTIGTTFEIAQLVDDGIMTGRNGDNYVTTWNQHDYFYFIGVTPTPITQNDLMDMDQTDTQFVYWAKQVNIALKTGLQYNLREMSSIGPIGMPGVSDTFGASLWTLNFFLYAASLGIESVQMHMTDNSNASAWQPIPMYGHDTTFVRPQYYAHAAVAQLVGNGNGTTQILQLKTSGASSDYTGRIRSYAAYAHDNLQAVVMINSKEANSSSTKGSYTFNLNMGSQNAKKDVYLSYLTAPGAESQTEVTWNGMHYDDVTGNSTVVDAAEHKIRLDDSGRFTVQVRDSQAVVANIGSKLGVNLVLKPDPTQQARKSAASSSMSGSRNAIYTAAVTIILALGMVMC
;
A
#
# COMPACT_ATOMS: atom_id res chain seq x y z
N MET A 1 -78.91 -11.80 -49.91
CA MET A 1 -78.33 -10.50 -49.52
C MET A 1 -78.05 -10.50 -48.03
N HIS A 2 -76.83 -10.82 -47.65
CA HIS A 2 -76.38 -10.64 -46.27
C HIS A 2 -75.00 -10.01 -46.30
N SER A 3 -74.92 -8.80 -45.79
CA SER A 3 -73.70 -8.04 -45.66
C SER A 3 -72.92 -8.45 -44.37
N LEU A 4 -71.71 -8.94 -44.53
CA LEU A 4 -70.80 -9.16 -43.42
C LEU A 4 -70.03 -7.87 -43.17
N SER A 5 -70.18 -7.28 -41.99
CA SER A 5 -69.39 -6.17 -41.53
C SER A 5 -68.11 -6.71 -40.84
N ALA A 6 -66.98 -6.44 -41.42
CA ALA A 6 -65.65 -6.72 -40.82
C ALA A 6 -65.34 -5.69 -39.71
N ARG A 7 -65.24 -6.14 -38.43
CA ARG A 7 -64.72 -5.30 -37.33
C ARG A 7 -63.19 -5.43 -37.27
N THR A 8 -62.48 -4.38 -37.66
CA THR A 8 -61.05 -4.22 -37.47
C THR A 8 -60.74 -3.95 -35.98
N ARG A 9 -60.10 -4.90 -35.32
CA ARG A 9 -59.54 -4.67 -33.97
C ARG A 9 -58.17 -4.04 -34.12
N ILE A 10 -58.02 -2.77 -33.73
CA ILE A 10 -56.73 -2.09 -33.56
C ILE A 10 -56.16 -2.56 -32.23
N ALA A 11 -55.12 -3.36 -32.27
CA ALA A 11 -54.29 -3.69 -31.09
C ALA A 11 -53.35 -2.51 -30.82
N ALA A 12 -53.64 -1.74 -29.78
CA ALA A 12 -52.71 -0.74 -29.28
C ALA A 12 -51.54 -1.47 -28.59
N LEU A 13 -50.39 -1.50 -29.22
CA LEU A 13 -49.12 -1.87 -28.57
C LEU A 13 -48.78 -0.78 -27.56
N LEU A 14 -48.99 -1.05 -26.28
CA LEU A 14 -48.42 -0.29 -25.20
C LEU A 14 -46.91 -0.56 -25.17
N SER A 15 -46.11 0.34 -25.74
CA SER A 15 -44.67 0.38 -25.51
C SER A 15 -44.43 0.79 -24.05
N LEU A 16 -44.19 -0.18 -23.18
CA LEU A 16 -43.64 0.10 -21.86
C LEU A 16 -42.25 0.76 -22.07
N PRO A 17 -41.99 1.90 -21.44
CA PRO A 17 -40.63 2.43 -21.48
C PRO A 17 -39.74 1.43 -20.76
N VAL A 18 -38.79 0.83 -21.50
CA VAL A 18 -37.67 0.11 -20.93
C VAL A 18 -36.90 1.18 -20.16
N ALA A 19 -37.02 1.18 -18.84
CA ALA A 19 -36.12 1.98 -18.00
C ALA A 19 -34.72 1.43 -18.22
N ILE A 20 -33.96 2.09 -19.07
CA ILE A 20 -32.50 1.86 -19.18
C ILE A 20 -31.98 2.22 -17.80
N ALA A 21 -31.49 1.22 -17.07
CA ALA A 21 -30.79 1.46 -15.81
C ALA A 21 -29.68 2.48 -16.09
N GLN A 22 -29.83 3.68 -15.57
CA GLN A 22 -28.79 4.70 -15.74
C GLN A 22 -27.58 4.26 -14.94
N ASN A 23 -26.41 4.15 -15.60
CA ASN A 23 -25.13 3.93 -14.96
C ASN A 23 -24.74 5.18 -14.16
N THR A 24 -25.43 5.39 -13.04
CA THR A 24 -25.35 6.64 -12.27
C THR A 24 -25.43 6.34 -10.77
N ILE A 25 -24.58 7.00 -10.00
CA ILE A 25 -24.60 7.01 -8.53
C ILE A 25 -24.60 8.44 -8.01
N SER A 26 -25.29 8.67 -6.89
CA SER A 26 -25.28 9.95 -6.19
C SER A 26 -24.51 9.82 -4.87
N LEU A 27 -23.52 10.66 -4.67
CA LEU A 27 -22.67 10.70 -3.49
C LEU A 27 -22.75 12.07 -2.81
N ALA A 28 -22.87 12.06 -1.49
CA ALA A 28 -22.90 13.26 -0.66
C ALA A 28 -21.98 13.07 0.56
N PRO A 29 -20.65 13.19 0.37
CA PRO A 29 -19.73 13.08 1.48
C PRO A 29 -19.99 14.17 2.52
N GLN A 30 -19.75 13.86 3.80
CA GLN A 30 -19.90 14.83 4.88
C GLN A 30 -18.91 15.99 4.69
N ALA A 31 -19.25 17.17 5.20
CA ALA A 31 -18.37 18.35 5.11
C ALA A 31 -17.06 18.16 5.92
N ASN A 32 -17.13 17.39 7.00
CA ASN A 32 -16.02 17.10 7.90
C ASN A 32 -15.80 15.59 8.02
N PRO A 33 -14.59 15.11 8.39
CA PRO A 33 -14.22 13.70 8.30
C PRO A 33 -14.91 12.84 9.35
N GLY A 34 -15.57 13.15 10.30
CA GLY A 34 -16.18 12.29 11.31
C GLY A 34 -15.23 11.20 11.85
N SER A 35 -15.72 10.39 12.77
CA SER A 35 -14.92 9.35 13.45
C SER A 35 -14.60 8.11 12.59
N SER A 36 -15.19 8.01 11.41
CA SER A 36 -14.98 6.86 10.50
C SER A 36 -13.90 7.11 9.45
N ALA A 37 -13.39 8.34 9.35
CA ALA A 37 -12.25 8.63 8.49
C ALA A 37 -10.96 8.08 9.11
N SER A 38 -9.94 7.86 8.27
CA SER A 38 -8.60 7.48 8.73
C SER A 38 -8.03 8.50 9.72
N ASP A 39 -6.98 8.13 10.41
CA ASP A 39 -6.06 9.10 11.00
C ASP A 39 -5.41 9.94 9.89
N PHE A 40 -4.65 10.98 10.26
CA PHE A 40 -3.89 11.77 9.29
C PHE A 40 -2.83 10.90 8.62
N LEU A 41 -2.83 10.88 7.28
CA LEU A 41 -1.85 10.13 6.53
C LEU A 41 -0.49 10.83 6.55
N SER A 42 0.55 10.05 6.82
CA SER A 42 1.93 10.51 6.68
C SER A 42 2.25 10.82 5.21
N PRO A 43 3.09 11.81 4.90
CA PRO A 43 3.67 11.97 3.56
C PRO A 43 4.35 10.70 3.02
N SER A 44 4.83 9.84 3.92
CA SER A 44 5.51 8.57 3.61
C SER A 44 4.55 7.37 3.48
N TYR A 45 3.23 7.58 3.46
CA TYR A 45 2.19 6.55 3.52
C TYR A 45 2.33 5.47 2.45
N ALA A 46 2.43 5.88 1.18
CA ALA A 46 2.53 4.98 0.03
C ALA A 46 4.02 4.71 -0.29
N GLY A 47 4.56 3.68 0.34
CA GLY A 47 5.96 3.34 0.29
C GLY A 47 6.29 2.11 -0.57
N PHE A 48 7.52 1.63 -0.44
CA PHE A 48 8.03 0.47 -1.16
C PHE A 48 8.79 -0.48 -0.22
N GLY A 49 8.55 -1.78 -0.40
CA GLY A 49 9.42 -2.84 0.11
C GLY A 49 10.46 -3.17 -0.97
N ILE A 50 11.73 -3.26 -0.62
CA ILE A 50 12.78 -3.66 -1.55
C ILE A 50 13.47 -4.91 -1.01
N GLU A 51 13.51 -5.96 -1.86
CA GLU A 51 14.23 -7.19 -1.55
C GLU A 51 15.72 -6.89 -1.30
N PRO A 52 16.31 -7.28 -0.16
CA PRO A 52 17.69 -6.91 0.19
C PRO A 52 18.75 -7.28 -0.86
N SER A 53 18.61 -8.44 -1.50
CA SER A 53 19.55 -8.85 -2.56
C SER A 53 19.49 -7.97 -3.81
N ASN A 54 18.39 -7.24 -4.01
CA ASN A 54 18.17 -6.35 -5.16
C ASN A 54 18.49 -4.88 -4.87
N LEU A 55 18.98 -4.53 -3.66
CA LEU A 55 19.22 -3.13 -3.29
C LEU A 55 19.98 -2.37 -4.37
N PHE A 56 21.08 -2.94 -4.87
CA PHE A 56 21.94 -2.26 -5.85
C PHE A 56 21.30 -2.09 -7.24
N SER A 57 20.27 -2.85 -7.56
CA SER A 57 19.47 -2.60 -8.77
C SER A 57 18.71 -1.28 -8.65
N PHE A 58 18.24 -0.92 -7.46
CA PHE A 58 17.48 0.30 -7.20
C PHE A 58 18.35 1.50 -6.81
N THR A 59 19.47 1.29 -6.12
CA THR A 59 20.35 2.38 -5.65
C THR A 59 21.57 2.60 -6.52
N GLY A 60 21.90 1.65 -7.38
CA GLY A 60 23.14 1.59 -8.15
C GLY A 60 24.30 0.98 -7.37
N GLY A 61 25.31 0.48 -8.11
CA GLY A 61 26.57 -0.01 -7.61
C GLY A 61 27.57 1.12 -7.39
N ASP A 62 28.70 1.12 -8.12
CA ASP A 62 29.72 2.18 -8.02
C ASP A 62 29.18 3.57 -8.38
N SER A 63 28.17 3.65 -9.25
CA SER A 63 27.44 4.87 -9.57
C SER A 63 26.00 4.78 -9.09
N PRO A 64 25.39 5.88 -8.62
CA PRO A 64 23.98 5.92 -8.24
C PRO A 64 23.04 5.56 -9.41
N ASN A 65 21.92 4.92 -9.10
CA ASN A 65 20.82 4.74 -10.05
C ASN A 65 19.92 5.99 -10.03
N GLU A 66 20.30 7.01 -10.80
CA GLU A 66 19.61 8.30 -10.85
C GLU A 66 18.16 8.17 -11.28
N PHE A 67 17.81 7.19 -12.13
CA PHE A 67 16.46 6.92 -12.55
C PHE A 67 15.54 6.57 -11.37
N SER A 68 15.93 5.57 -10.56
CA SER A 68 15.15 5.16 -9.39
C SER A 68 15.09 6.25 -8.32
N ILE A 69 16.21 6.96 -8.10
CA ILE A 69 16.29 8.07 -7.14
C ILE A 69 15.36 9.20 -7.58
N GLN A 70 15.33 9.55 -8.88
CA GLN A 70 14.45 10.58 -9.41
C GLN A 70 12.97 10.21 -9.27
N LEU A 71 12.60 8.96 -9.52
CA LEU A 71 11.22 8.49 -9.30
C LEU A 71 10.79 8.66 -7.84
N LEU A 72 11.65 8.30 -6.88
CA LEU A 72 11.38 8.50 -5.45
C LEU A 72 11.34 9.98 -5.07
N GLN A 73 12.19 10.82 -5.67
CA GLN A 73 12.18 12.27 -5.44
C GLN A 73 10.89 12.92 -5.93
N ASN A 74 10.36 12.52 -7.10
CA ASN A 74 9.07 13.02 -7.58
C ASN A 74 7.95 12.77 -6.56
N LEU A 75 7.90 11.57 -5.97
CA LEU A 75 6.89 11.24 -4.95
C LEU A 75 7.06 12.06 -3.68
N ALA A 76 8.32 12.28 -3.26
CA ALA A 76 8.64 13.14 -2.12
C ALA A 76 8.19 14.58 -2.33
N ASP A 77 8.40 15.12 -3.53
CA ASP A 77 7.98 16.48 -3.90
C ASP A 77 6.44 16.60 -3.94
N TYR A 78 5.74 15.53 -4.33
CA TYR A 78 4.27 15.51 -4.39
C TYR A 78 3.62 15.40 -3.01
N SER A 79 4.16 14.57 -2.12
CA SER A 79 3.57 14.29 -0.81
C SER A 79 4.07 15.21 0.29
N GLY A 80 5.24 15.88 0.09
CA GLY A 80 5.91 16.71 1.08
C GLY A 80 6.87 15.96 1.99
N GLY A 81 7.16 14.70 1.68
CA GLY A 81 8.16 13.88 2.36
C GLY A 81 8.42 12.58 1.60
N PRO A 82 9.60 11.97 1.76
CA PRO A 82 9.96 10.78 1.01
C PRO A 82 9.08 9.59 1.37
N ALA A 83 8.86 8.70 0.39
CA ALA A 83 8.19 7.43 0.58
C ALA A 83 8.93 6.56 1.60
N HIS A 84 8.22 5.83 2.46
CA HIS A 84 8.82 4.89 3.39
C HIS A 84 9.40 3.71 2.63
N ILE A 85 10.66 3.36 2.89
CA ILE A 85 11.32 2.19 2.33
C ILE A 85 11.49 1.14 3.42
N ARG A 86 10.92 -0.03 3.19
CA ARG A 86 11.27 -1.24 3.95
C ARG A 86 12.33 -1.99 3.16
N LEU A 87 13.53 -2.08 3.67
CA LEU A 87 14.57 -2.97 3.13
C LEU A 87 14.49 -4.30 3.86
N GLY A 88 13.74 -5.21 3.30
CA GLY A 88 13.40 -6.50 3.86
C GLY A 88 12.78 -7.42 2.81
N GLY A 89 12.67 -8.68 3.14
CA GLY A 89 12.22 -9.77 2.29
C GLY A 89 12.96 -11.06 2.60
N ASN A 90 12.80 -12.08 1.77
CA ASN A 90 13.39 -13.40 2.01
C ASN A 90 14.90 -13.37 2.25
N THR A 91 15.63 -12.52 1.52
CA THR A 91 17.11 -12.48 1.61
C THR A 91 17.61 -11.69 2.82
N GLN A 92 16.75 -11.03 3.58
CA GLN A 92 17.07 -10.47 4.90
C GLN A 92 17.62 -11.54 5.84
N ASP A 93 17.02 -12.72 5.82
CA ASP A 93 17.39 -13.86 6.68
C ASP A 93 18.58 -14.68 6.16
N TYR A 94 19.29 -14.17 5.15
CA TYR A 94 20.53 -14.71 4.63
C TYR A 94 21.74 -13.81 4.88
N MET A 95 21.51 -12.58 5.39
CA MET A 95 22.55 -11.56 5.54
C MET A 95 23.36 -11.72 6.82
N ILE A 96 24.68 -11.60 6.70
CA ILE A 96 25.59 -11.35 7.80
C ILE A 96 26.43 -10.09 7.53
N TRP A 97 26.90 -9.46 8.59
CA TRP A 97 27.65 -8.21 8.51
C TRP A 97 29.16 -8.45 8.57
N GLU A 98 29.91 -7.84 7.65
CA GLU A 98 31.36 -7.72 7.71
C GLU A 98 31.81 -6.27 7.50
N ALA A 99 32.39 -5.64 8.53
CA ALA A 99 32.84 -4.24 8.48
C ALA A 99 33.94 -3.95 7.44
N SER A 100 34.66 -4.98 6.98
CA SER A 100 35.69 -4.88 5.94
C SER A 100 35.11 -4.82 4.52
N LYS A 101 33.83 -5.06 4.31
CA LYS A 101 33.16 -5.11 2.99
C LYS A 101 32.57 -3.75 2.63
N ASP A 102 33.39 -2.86 2.09
CA ASP A 102 33.00 -1.50 1.71
C ASP A 102 32.58 -1.36 0.23
N GLU A 103 32.53 -2.48 -0.51
CA GLU A 103 32.11 -2.47 -1.90
C GLU A 103 30.60 -2.29 -2.05
N PHE A 104 30.18 -1.62 -3.11
CA PHE A 104 28.76 -1.43 -3.48
C PHE A 104 28.18 -2.70 -4.13
N ARG A 105 28.27 -3.80 -3.38
CA ARG A 105 27.69 -5.11 -3.71
C ARG A 105 27.61 -5.97 -2.46
N TRP A 106 26.73 -6.92 -2.44
CA TRP A 106 26.83 -8.04 -1.50
C TRP A 106 27.71 -9.14 -2.09
N THR A 107 28.24 -10.02 -1.26
CA THR A 107 29.08 -11.14 -1.70
C THR A 107 28.58 -12.44 -1.08
N ALA A 108 28.70 -13.53 -1.86
CA ALA A 108 28.39 -14.85 -1.33
C ALA A 108 29.39 -15.26 -0.23
N ASN A 109 28.88 -15.79 0.87
CA ASN A 109 29.72 -16.32 1.94
C ASN A 109 30.27 -17.70 1.54
N LYS A 110 31.57 -17.76 1.23
CA LYS A 110 32.24 -19.01 0.85
C LYS A 110 32.38 -20.00 2.01
N ASN A 111 32.21 -19.52 3.25
CA ASN A 111 32.29 -20.32 4.47
C ASN A 111 30.89 -20.66 5.02
N SER A 112 29.85 -20.34 4.27
CA SER A 112 28.47 -20.63 4.65
C SER A 112 28.29 -22.12 4.93
N LYS A 113 27.64 -22.42 6.04
CA LYS A 113 27.25 -23.77 6.38
C LYS A 113 25.92 -24.05 5.69
N ALA A 114 25.91 -24.92 4.68
CA ALA A 114 24.67 -25.29 3.99
C ALA A 114 23.66 -25.85 4.98
N GLN A 115 22.54 -25.16 5.12
CA GLN A 115 21.40 -25.53 5.95
C GLN A 115 20.15 -25.47 5.07
N GLY A 116 19.65 -26.63 4.66
CA GLY A 116 18.51 -26.67 3.75
C GLY A 116 18.83 -26.10 2.35
N ALA A 117 17.85 -25.47 1.72
CA ALA A 117 17.99 -24.91 0.38
C ALA A 117 18.89 -23.66 0.33
N ILE A 118 18.86 -22.83 1.38
CA ILE A 118 19.64 -21.59 1.49
C ILE A 118 20.10 -21.45 2.95
N ALA A 119 21.39 -21.14 3.13
CA ALA A 119 21.95 -20.96 4.46
C ALA A 119 21.68 -19.52 4.98
N ALA A 120 21.36 -19.42 6.26
CA ALA A 120 21.06 -18.16 6.93
C ALA A 120 22.27 -17.19 7.03
N ASP A 121 23.44 -17.60 6.59
CA ASP A 121 24.70 -16.83 6.53
C ASP A 121 25.28 -16.71 5.11
N SER A 122 24.45 -16.93 4.08
CA SER A 122 24.94 -17.05 2.70
C SER A 122 25.32 -15.73 2.04
N MET A 123 24.85 -14.59 2.55
CA MET A 123 25.01 -13.27 1.95
C MET A 123 25.77 -12.34 2.90
N ILE A 124 26.94 -11.84 2.47
CA ILE A 124 27.72 -10.88 3.24
C ILE A 124 27.44 -9.46 2.75
N ILE A 125 27.11 -8.56 3.68
CA ILE A 125 26.98 -7.12 3.46
C ILE A 125 27.95 -6.36 4.36
N GLY A 126 28.21 -5.08 4.03
CA GLY A 126 29.09 -4.21 4.82
C GLY A 126 28.76 -2.74 4.61
N PRO A 127 29.67 -1.81 4.97
CA PRO A 127 29.43 -0.36 4.90
C PRO A 127 28.96 0.13 3.52
N GLY A 128 29.48 -0.44 2.43
CA GLY A 128 29.06 -0.10 1.06
C GLY A 128 27.59 -0.35 0.79
N TYR A 129 27.00 -1.35 1.45
CA TYR A 129 25.58 -1.66 1.35
C TYR A 129 24.71 -0.53 1.93
N PHE A 130 25.02 -0.06 3.13
CA PHE A 130 24.30 1.05 3.75
C PHE A 130 24.57 2.39 3.05
N LYS A 131 25.80 2.63 2.54
CA LYS A 131 26.10 3.81 1.73
C LYS A 131 25.28 3.85 0.43
N ALA A 132 24.98 2.70 -0.15
CA ALA A 132 24.06 2.61 -1.31
C ALA A 132 22.63 2.93 -0.90
N LEU A 133 22.12 2.35 0.19
CA LEU A 133 20.80 2.62 0.74
C LEU A 133 20.63 4.11 1.08
N ASP A 134 21.69 4.75 1.56
CA ASP A 134 21.72 6.17 1.96
C ASP A 134 21.65 7.16 0.76
N ARG A 135 21.62 6.65 -0.50
CA ARG A 135 21.41 7.44 -1.73
C ARG A 135 19.97 7.84 -1.98
N PHE A 136 19.02 7.21 -1.33
CA PHE A 136 17.61 7.58 -1.46
C PHE A 136 17.38 9.03 -1.03
N PRO A 137 16.26 9.65 -1.41
CA PRO A 137 15.94 11.03 -1.06
C PRO A 137 16.18 11.31 0.43
N LYS A 138 16.61 12.52 0.72
CA LYS A 138 16.94 12.92 2.10
C LYS A 138 15.76 12.67 3.06
N ASP A 139 16.10 12.22 4.27
CA ASP A 139 15.13 11.89 5.33
C ASP A 139 14.17 10.73 4.99
N THR A 140 14.45 9.92 3.94
CA THR A 140 13.69 8.69 3.64
C THR A 140 13.63 7.81 4.89
N PRO A 141 12.44 7.52 5.44
CA PRO A 141 12.33 6.59 6.56
C PRO A 141 12.62 5.17 6.09
N ILE A 142 13.55 4.52 6.79
CA ILE A 142 14.01 3.16 6.50
C ILE A 142 13.59 2.23 7.63
N THR A 143 12.77 1.22 7.33
CA THR A 143 12.65 0.01 8.15
C THR A 143 13.65 -1.00 7.61
N PHE A 144 14.64 -1.37 8.43
CA PHE A 144 15.72 -2.26 8.02
C PHE A 144 15.53 -3.66 8.61
N GLY A 145 15.58 -4.68 7.75
CA GLY A 145 15.45 -6.07 8.13
C GLY A 145 16.72 -6.64 8.74
N LEU A 146 16.62 -7.18 9.96
CA LEU A 146 17.67 -7.89 10.67
C LEU A 146 17.46 -9.40 10.55
N ASN A 147 18.53 -10.13 10.28
CA ASN A 147 18.52 -11.57 10.17
C ASN A 147 18.25 -12.23 11.54
N MET A 148 17.10 -12.89 11.65
CA MET A 148 16.76 -13.69 12.83
C MET A 148 16.81 -15.20 12.55
N ALA A 149 16.88 -15.61 11.28
CA ALA A 149 16.95 -17.02 10.92
C ALA A 149 18.27 -17.69 11.35
N TYR A 150 19.35 -16.91 11.48
CA TYR A 150 20.64 -17.38 11.94
C TYR A 150 20.59 -17.77 13.43
N GLU A 151 20.98 -19.04 13.76
CA GLU A 151 20.85 -19.64 15.09
C GLU A 151 22.16 -20.17 15.71
N ASP A 152 23.32 -20.07 15.03
CA ASP A 152 24.58 -20.53 15.60
C ASP A 152 24.95 -19.72 16.89
N ASP A 153 25.85 -20.24 17.68
CA ASP A 153 26.19 -19.70 19.01
C ASP A 153 26.60 -18.22 19.02
N ASP A 154 27.01 -17.67 17.88
CA ASP A 154 27.41 -16.27 17.69
C ASP A 154 26.32 -15.36 17.10
N TRP A 155 25.04 -15.81 17.07
CA TRP A 155 23.88 -15.07 16.55
C TRP A 155 23.79 -13.64 17.09
N GLU A 156 24.10 -13.47 18.38
CA GLU A 156 24.04 -12.16 19.04
C GLU A 156 25.04 -11.18 18.42
N THR A 157 26.26 -11.65 18.18
CA THR A 157 27.30 -10.84 17.52
C THR A 157 26.86 -10.40 16.13
N HIS A 158 26.23 -11.29 15.36
CA HIS A 158 25.77 -10.99 13.99
C HIS A 158 24.66 -9.94 13.97
N ILE A 159 23.60 -10.11 14.76
CA ILE A 159 22.47 -9.18 14.75
C ILE A 159 22.86 -7.80 15.31
N VAL A 160 23.68 -7.78 16.37
CA VAL A 160 24.18 -6.53 16.97
C VAL A 160 25.10 -5.78 16.00
N SER A 161 26.03 -6.48 15.33
CA SER A 161 26.93 -5.85 14.36
C SER A 161 26.18 -5.27 13.16
N MET A 162 25.14 -5.97 12.68
CA MET A 162 24.31 -5.52 11.58
C MET A 162 23.49 -4.28 11.97
N ALA A 163 22.86 -4.29 13.15
CA ALA A 163 22.13 -3.16 13.67
C ALA A 163 23.04 -1.93 13.88
N GLN A 164 24.25 -2.13 14.44
CA GLN A 164 25.26 -1.07 14.58
C GLN A 164 25.69 -0.53 13.21
N GLY A 165 25.89 -1.42 12.22
CA GLY A 165 26.22 -1.03 10.85
C GLY A 165 25.15 -0.12 10.23
N ALA A 166 23.85 -0.40 10.46
CA ALA A 166 22.76 0.46 10.00
C ALA A 166 22.80 1.84 10.69
N VAL A 167 22.94 1.89 12.01
CA VAL A 167 23.00 3.13 12.79
C VAL A 167 24.20 3.99 12.39
N ASP A 168 25.35 3.36 12.14
CA ASP A 168 26.59 4.08 11.83
C ASP A 168 26.64 4.64 10.41
N ASN A 169 25.96 4.04 9.45
CA ASN A 169 26.14 4.37 8.04
C ASN A 169 24.93 5.11 7.40
N LEU A 170 23.72 5.03 7.94
CA LEU A 170 22.59 5.81 7.45
C LEU A 170 22.66 7.24 8.00
N LYS A 171 22.97 8.22 7.13
CA LYS A 171 23.17 9.64 7.50
C LYS A 171 22.28 10.61 6.72
N ASN A 172 22.00 10.32 5.46
CA ASN A 172 21.12 11.10 4.61
C ASN A 172 19.66 10.62 4.76
N THR A 173 19.47 9.31 4.82
CA THR A 173 18.20 8.66 5.12
C THR A 173 18.00 8.56 6.65
N LYS A 174 16.83 8.17 7.08
CA LYS A 174 16.48 8.08 8.49
C LYS A 174 16.16 6.63 8.86
N LEU A 175 17.02 5.99 9.65
CA LEU A 175 16.66 4.72 10.25
C LEU A 175 15.43 4.92 11.14
N TYR A 176 14.32 4.30 10.76
CA TYR A 176 13.02 4.46 11.39
C TYR A 176 12.73 3.36 12.41
N SER A 177 13.05 2.11 12.04
CA SER A 177 12.79 0.92 12.83
C SER A 177 13.62 -0.26 12.31
N PHE A 178 13.63 -1.33 13.09
CA PHE A 178 14.10 -2.64 12.69
C PHE A 178 12.94 -3.63 12.54
N GLU A 179 12.97 -4.44 11.50
CA GLU A 179 12.21 -5.67 11.37
C GLU A 179 13.12 -6.85 11.73
N VAL A 180 12.67 -7.81 12.55
CA VAL A 180 13.50 -8.90 13.05
C VAL A 180 12.97 -10.23 12.52
N GLY A 181 13.61 -10.74 11.48
CA GLY A 181 13.18 -11.91 10.71
C GLY A 181 12.09 -11.61 9.70
N ASN A 182 12.11 -12.29 8.57
CA ASN A 182 11.11 -12.21 7.51
C ASN A 182 10.24 -13.46 7.51
N GLU A 183 8.94 -13.30 7.58
CA GLU A 183 7.93 -14.35 7.48
C GLU A 183 8.21 -15.58 8.36
N PRO A 184 8.41 -15.38 9.68
CA PRO A 184 8.77 -16.46 10.61
C PRO A 184 7.71 -17.55 10.70
N ASP A 185 6.48 -17.28 10.32
CA ASP A 185 5.39 -18.25 10.21
C ASP A 185 5.63 -19.30 9.10
N LEU A 186 6.50 -19.01 8.12
CA LEU A 186 6.89 -19.93 7.05
C LEU A 186 8.20 -20.71 7.34
N TRP A 187 8.90 -20.46 8.44
CA TRP A 187 10.26 -20.97 8.66
C TRP A 187 10.39 -22.48 8.80
N MET A 188 9.35 -23.18 9.25
CA MET A 188 9.35 -24.65 9.17
C MET A 188 9.36 -25.13 7.72
N GLN A 189 8.63 -24.46 6.83
CA GLN A 189 8.56 -24.81 5.41
C GLN A 189 9.87 -24.46 4.69
N ASN A 190 10.49 -23.33 5.09
CA ASN A 190 11.75 -22.85 4.52
C ASN A 190 12.99 -23.54 5.09
N GLY A 191 12.81 -24.39 6.12
CA GLY A 191 13.90 -25.16 6.74
C GLY A 191 14.74 -24.38 7.75
N PHE A 192 14.34 -23.17 8.15
CA PHE A 192 15.05 -22.39 9.17
C PHE A 192 14.75 -22.85 10.60
N ARG A 193 13.62 -23.48 10.83
CA ARG A 193 13.22 -24.00 12.15
C ARG A 193 12.66 -25.41 12.05
N ALA A 194 12.94 -26.20 13.09
CA ALA A 194 12.43 -27.55 13.21
C ALA A 194 10.94 -27.60 13.60
N ALA A 195 10.36 -28.79 13.56
CA ALA A 195 9.01 -29.04 14.04
C ALA A 195 8.85 -28.61 15.51
N GLY A 196 7.72 -27.94 15.81
CA GLY A 196 7.45 -27.33 17.11
C GLY A 196 7.67 -25.81 17.15
N TRP A 197 8.17 -25.21 16.07
CA TRP A 197 8.22 -23.76 15.92
C TRP A 197 6.81 -23.15 15.96
N SER A 198 6.63 -22.10 16.72
CA SER A 198 5.32 -21.49 16.99
C SER A 198 5.45 -19.99 17.31
N GLY A 199 4.34 -19.27 17.36
CA GLY A 199 4.31 -17.88 17.81
C GLY A 199 4.94 -17.67 19.18
N LYS A 200 4.79 -18.63 20.11
CA LYS A 200 5.42 -18.54 21.42
C LYS A 200 6.95 -18.64 21.34
N THR A 201 7.48 -19.61 20.61
CA THR A 201 8.94 -19.77 20.44
C THR A 201 9.53 -18.61 19.63
N TYR A 202 8.78 -18.09 18.65
CA TYR A 202 9.11 -16.87 17.96
C TYR A 202 9.20 -15.68 18.92
N THR A 203 8.18 -15.48 19.76
CA THR A 203 8.16 -14.38 20.74
C THR A 203 9.37 -14.40 21.67
N GLU A 204 9.72 -15.58 22.18
CA GLU A 204 10.89 -15.75 23.05
C GLU A 204 12.19 -15.33 22.31
N GLN A 205 12.43 -15.87 21.12
CA GLN A 205 13.61 -15.54 20.32
C GLN A 205 13.62 -14.08 19.84
N PHE A 206 12.46 -13.52 19.46
CA PHE A 206 12.31 -12.10 19.10
C PHE A 206 12.75 -11.19 20.26
N LEU A 207 12.25 -11.46 21.46
CA LEU A 207 12.59 -10.67 22.65
C LEU A 207 14.09 -10.77 23.01
N ASP A 208 14.73 -11.94 22.85
CA ASP A 208 16.18 -12.10 23.05
C ASP A 208 16.98 -11.21 22.09
N ARG A 209 16.62 -11.19 20.83
CA ARG A 209 17.29 -10.39 19.79
C ARG A 209 17.07 -8.89 20.00
N CYS A 210 15.84 -8.51 20.33
CA CYS A 210 15.52 -7.11 20.64
C CYS A 210 16.28 -6.62 21.89
N GLU A 211 16.38 -7.44 22.92
CA GLU A 211 17.15 -7.12 24.13
C GLU A 211 18.63 -6.87 23.82
N ALA A 212 19.25 -7.77 23.04
CA ALA A 212 20.65 -7.65 22.63
C ALA A 212 20.90 -6.34 21.86
N VAL A 213 20.10 -6.06 20.83
CA VAL A 213 20.21 -4.84 20.02
C VAL A 213 19.90 -3.58 20.84
N CYS A 214 18.85 -3.61 21.69
CA CYS A 214 18.52 -2.48 22.56
C CYS A 214 19.68 -2.14 23.48
N ASN A 215 20.25 -3.11 24.19
CA ASN A 215 21.28 -2.88 25.19
C ASN A 215 22.62 -2.47 24.59
N GLN A 216 23.01 -3.05 23.44
CA GLN A 216 24.35 -2.86 22.87
C GLN A 216 24.39 -1.78 21.79
N VAL A 217 23.26 -1.50 21.09
CA VAL A 217 23.21 -0.55 19.98
C VAL A 217 22.32 0.65 20.27
N LEU A 218 21.04 0.43 20.55
CA LEU A 218 20.09 1.54 20.60
C LEU A 218 20.35 2.49 21.77
N LYS A 219 20.58 1.96 22.99
CA LYS A 219 20.89 2.77 24.17
C LYS A 219 22.18 3.57 23.99
N SER A 220 23.22 2.97 23.43
CA SER A 220 24.49 3.65 23.15
C SER A 220 24.40 4.72 22.08
N SER A 221 23.44 4.58 21.17
CA SER A 221 23.15 5.52 20.08
C SER A 221 22.07 6.55 20.42
N ASN A 222 21.60 6.57 21.66
CA ASN A 222 20.54 7.45 22.14
C ASN A 222 19.21 7.26 21.38
N LEU A 223 18.91 6.01 20.97
CA LEU A 223 17.66 5.59 20.34
C LEU A 223 16.78 4.85 21.36
N PRO A 224 15.44 4.91 21.22
CA PRO A 224 14.55 4.17 22.11
C PRO A 224 14.63 2.66 21.87
N CYS A 225 14.43 1.85 22.91
CA CYS A 225 14.33 0.40 22.78
C CYS A 225 13.05 -0.05 22.08
N ALA A 226 11.95 0.73 22.12
CA ALA A 226 10.76 0.53 21.32
C ALA A 226 11.04 0.94 19.87
N PHE A 227 11.72 0.06 19.13
CA PHE A 227 12.24 0.33 17.79
C PHE A 227 12.01 -0.81 16.79
N PHE A 228 11.26 -1.84 17.18
CA PHE A 228 11.08 -3.05 16.38
C PHE A 228 9.65 -3.22 15.92
N GLU A 229 9.47 -3.81 14.73
CA GLU A 229 8.19 -4.02 14.06
C GLU A 229 7.89 -5.53 13.86
N PRO A 230 7.34 -6.25 14.89
CA PRO A 230 6.89 -7.61 14.69
C PRO A 230 5.49 -7.66 14.04
N PRO A 231 5.01 -8.85 13.59
CA PRO A 231 5.77 -10.10 13.44
C PRO A 231 6.30 -10.32 12.02
N ALA A 232 6.09 -9.43 11.05
CA ALA A 232 6.51 -9.55 9.65
C ALA A 232 6.04 -10.87 8.99
N THR A 233 4.83 -11.32 9.28
CA THR A 233 4.29 -12.64 8.89
C THR A 233 3.55 -12.60 7.57
N ALA A 234 3.69 -13.67 6.77
CA ALA A 234 3.06 -13.82 5.45
C ALA A 234 1.60 -14.27 5.56
N SER A 235 1.32 -15.28 6.41
CA SER A 235 -0.03 -15.85 6.54
C SER A 235 -0.21 -16.46 7.92
N THR A 236 -1.00 -15.80 8.74
CA THR A 236 -1.22 -16.22 10.13
C THR A 236 -2.54 -16.93 10.35
N ILE A 237 -3.35 -17.14 9.31
CA ILE A 237 -4.69 -17.72 9.40
C ILE A 237 -4.64 -19.10 10.05
N GLY A 238 -5.26 -19.22 11.25
CA GLY A 238 -5.31 -20.48 11.98
C GLY A 238 -3.98 -20.94 12.59
N THR A 239 -3.01 -20.04 12.70
CA THR A 239 -1.69 -20.31 13.31
C THR A 239 -1.54 -19.63 14.66
N THR A 240 -0.42 -19.92 15.34
CA THR A 240 -0.05 -19.26 16.60
C THR A 240 0.59 -17.88 16.40
N PHE A 241 0.70 -17.41 15.15
CA PHE A 241 1.31 -16.12 14.78
C PHE A 241 0.29 -14.98 14.61
N GLU A 242 -0.98 -15.20 14.93
CA GLU A 242 -1.96 -14.10 15.00
C GLU A 242 -1.55 -13.08 16.06
N ILE A 243 -1.74 -11.79 15.80
CA ILE A 243 -1.34 -10.71 16.72
C ILE A 243 -1.89 -10.92 18.14
N ALA A 244 -3.15 -11.36 18.27
CA ALA A 244 -3.74 -11.63 19.58
C ALA A 244 -2.95 -12.71 20.35
N GLN A 245 -2.55 -13.79 19.68
CA GLN A 245 -1.78 -14.87 20.29
C GLN A 245 -0.38 -14.40 20.70
N LEU A 246 0.30 -13.61 19.85
CA LEU A 246 1.62 -13.06 20.19
C LEU A 246 1.56 -12.10 21.39
N VAL A 247 0.47 -11.33 21.50
CA VAL A 247 0.23 -10.48 22.69
C VAL A 247 0.05 -11.34 23.94
N ASP A 248 -0.73 -12.43 23.87
CA ASP A 248 -0.92 -13.37 24.96
C ASP A 248 0.38 -14.10 25.32
N ASP A 249 1.25 -14.38 24.35
CA ASP A 249 2.58 -14.97 24.54
C ASP A 249 3.61 -13.97 25.10
N GLY A 250 3.25 -12.68 25.25
CA GLY A 250 4.03 -11.69 25.97
C GLY A 250 4.95 -10.81 25.12
N ILE A 251 4.77 -10.75 23.78
CA ILE A 251 5.64 -9.95 22.90
C ILE A 251 5.67 -8.46 23.26
N MET A 252 4.56 -7.96 23.84
CA MET A 252 4.43 -6.56 24.29
C MET A 252 5.01 -6.29 25.67
N THR A 253 5.37 -7.33 26.44
CA THR A 253 5.86 -7.16 27.82
C THR A 253 7.33 -6.76 27.87
N GLY A 254 8.08 -7.01 26.80
CA GLY A 254 9.50 -6.75 26.75
C GLY A 254 10.31 -7.53 27.79
N ARG A 255 11.48 -7.04 28.12
CA ARG A 255 12.34 -7.61 29.17
C ARG A 255 12.97 -6.50 30.01
N ASN A 256 13.20 -6.79 31.28
CA ASN A 256 13.89 -5.89 32.23
C ASN A 256 13.27 -4.48 32.33
N GLY A 257 11.97 -4.35 32.03
CA GLY A 257 11.24 -3.07 32.03
C GLY A 257 11.31 -2.28 30.73
N ASP A 258 12.03 -2.76 29.74
CA ASP A 258 12.06 -2.17 28.39
C ASP A 258 10.94 -2.77 27.52
N ASN A 259 10.23 -1.92 26.77
CA ASN A 259 9.36 -2.35 25.68
C ASN A 259 10.13 -2.24 24.36
N TYR A 260 9.96 -3.23 23.47
CA TYR A 260 10.70 -3.26 22.21
C TYR A 260 9.82 -2.94 21.00
N VAL A 261 8.51 -3.19 21.08
CA VAL A 261 7.60 -3.04 19.95
C VAL A 261 7.22 -1.58 19.74
N THR A 262 7.49 -1.04 18.54
CA THR A 262 7.10 0.32 18.15
C THR A 262 5.81 0.35 17.33
N THR A 263 5.58 -0.66 16.48
CA THR A 263 4.40 -0.78 15.63
C THR A 263 4.25 -2.23 15.16
N TRP A 264 3.07 -2.60 14.68
CA TRP A 264 2.82 -3.92 14.10
C TRP A 264 3.09 -3.91 12.60
N ASN A 265 3.61 -5.02 12.09
CA ASN A 265 3.93 -5.23 10.69
C ASN A 265 3.52 -6.64 10.26
N GLN A 266 2.72 -6.72 9.20
CA GLN A 266 2.41 -7.99 8.53
C GLN A 266 2.55 -7.82 7.02
N HIS A 267 2.57 -8.96 6.31
CA HIS A 267 2.67 -9.02 4.86
C HIS A 267 1.37 -9.54 4.27
N ASP A 268 1.07 -9.16 3.02
CA ASP A 268 -0.03 -9.72 2.27
C ASP A 268 0.26 -9.65 0.76
N TYR A 269 -0.15 -10.67 0.05
CA TYR A 269 -0.23 -10.67 -1.42
C TYR A 269 -1.66 -10.95 -1.81
N PHE A 270 -2.26 -10.03 -2.57
CA PHE A 270 -3.67 -10.13 -2.92
C PHE A 270 -4.00 -11.43 -3.66
N TYR A 271 -3.14 -11.80 -4.61
CA TYR A 271 -3.07 -13.13 -5.21
C TYR A 271 -1.65 -13.68 -5.10
N PHE A 272 -1.51 -15.01 -5.14
CA PHE A 272 -0.19 -15.63 -5.12
C PHE A 272 -0.15 -16.81 -6.13
N ILE A 273 0.80 -16.76 -7.07
CA ILE A 273 0.98 -17.77 -8.12
C ILE A 273 1.30 -19.13 -7.45
N GLY A 274 0.55 -20.17 -7.82
CA GLY A 274 0.70 -21.50 -7.27
C GLY A 274 -0.03 -21.73 -5.93
N VAL A 275 -0.58 -20.69 -5.30
CA VAL A 275 -1.39 -20.78 -4.07
C VAL A 275 -2.85 -20.42 -4.33
N THR A 276 -3.10 -19.35 -5.09
CA THR A 276 -4.46 -18.95 -5.48
C THR A 276 -5.12 -20.08 -6.29
N PRO A 277 -6.27 -20.61 -5.86
CA PRO A 277 -6.83 -21.84 -6.44
C PRO A 277 -7.53 -21.64 -7.79
N THR A 278 -7.77 -20.40 -8.17
CA THR A 278 -8.44 -20.03 -9.44
C THR A 278 -7.44 -19.35 -10.39
N PRO A 279 -7.68 -19.37 -11.71
CA PRO A 279 -6.91 -18.56 -12.63
C PRO A 279 -6.95 -17.08 -12.23
N ILE A 280 -5.80 -16.43 -12.22
CA ILE A 280 -5.68 -15.00 -11.91
C ILE A 280 -5.79 -14.24 -13.23
N THR A 281 -6.78 -13.37 -13.35
CA THR A 281 -6.99 -12.55 -14.55
C THR A 281 -6.99 -11.06 -14.21
N GLN A 282 -6.79 -10.23 -15.22
CA GLN A 282 -6.92 -8.78 -15.07
C GLN A 282 -8.32 -8.38 -14.59
N ASN A 283 -9.36 -9.05 -15.12
CA ASN A 283 -10.74 -8.79 -14.71
C ASN A 283 -10.97 -9.08 -13.23
N ASP A 284 -10.37 -10.16 -12.67
CA ASP A 284 -10.46 -10.46 -11.24
C ASP A 284 -9.74 -9.41 -10.40
N LEU A 285 -8.56 -8.98 -10.82
CA LEU A 285 -7.81 -7.92 -10.15
C LEU A 285 -8.56 -6.59 -10.16
N MET A 286 -9.31 -6.30 -11.22
CA MET A 286 -10.13 -5.09 -11.37
C MET A 286 -11.50 -5.18 -10.69
N ASP A 287 -11.86 -6.32 -10.07
CA ASP A 287 -13.04 -6.44 -9.23
C ASP A 287 -12.73 -5.91 -7.81
N MET A 288 -13.12 -4.68 -7.55
CA MET A 288 -12.80 -3.99 -6.30
C MET A 288 -13.56 -4.57 -5.08
N ASP A 289 -14.65 -5.32 -5.27
CA ASP A 289 -15.32 -6.03 -4.17
C ASP A 289 -14.45 -7.18 -3.65
N GLN A 290 -13.57 -7.74 -4.48
CA GLN A 290 -12.59 -8.74 -4.05
C GLN A 290 -11.60 -8.15 -3.04
N THR A 291 -11.25 -6.86 -3.14
CA THR A 291 -10.38 -6.20 -2.16
C THR A 291 -10.98 -6.31 -0.75
N ASP A 292 -12.24 -5.96 -0.58
CA ASP A 292 -12.93 -6.05 0.71
C ASP A 292 -13.02 -7.51 1.19
N THR A 293 -13.34 -8.43 0.28
CA THR A 293 -13.56 -9.86 0.60
C THR A 293 -12.28 -10.55 1.01
N GLN A 294 -11.21 -10.38 0.25
CA GLN A 294 -9.93 -11.05 0.52
C GLN A 294 -9.20 -10.44 1.72
N PHE A 295 -9.39 -9.14 1.95
CA PHE A 295 -8.75 -8.45 3.06
C PHE A 295 -9.49 -8.56 4.41
N VAL A 296 -10.59 -9.29 4.47
CA VAL A 296 -11.42 -9.44 5.69
C VAL A 296 -10.62 -9.96 6.89
N TYR A 297 -9.72 -10.91 6.66
CA TYR A 297 -8.86 -11.44 7.71
C TYR A 297 -7.86 -10.38 8.21
N TRP A 298 -7.17 -9.70 7.30
CA TRP A 298 -6.21 -8.66 7.64
C TRP A 298 -6.86 -7.46 8.32
N ALA A 299 -8.05 -7.06 7.89
CA ALA A 299 -8.82 -6.01 8.57
C ALA A 299 -9.11 -6.37 10.04
N LYS A 300 -9.30 -7.67 10.34
CA LYS A 300 -9.42 -8.16 11.72
C LYS A 300 -8.08 -8.01 12.48
N GLN A 301 -6.95 -8.38 11.86
CA GLN A 301 -5.62 -8.19 12.45
C GLN A 301 -5.32 -6.71 12.71
N VAL A 302 -5.63 -5.81 11.77
CA VAL A 302 -5.54 -4.36 11.95
C VAL A 302 -6.31 -3.91 13.20
N ASN A 303 -7.56 -4.33 13.34
CA ASN A 303 -8.37 -3.99 14.52
C ASN A 303 -7.79 -4.50 15.84
N ILE A 304 -7.17 -5.67 15.84
CA ILE A 304 -6.50 -6.23 17.03
C ILE A 304 -5.25 -5.40 17.35
N ALA A 305 -4.43 -5.12 16.36
CA ALA A 305 -3.23 -4.30 16.49
C ALA A 305 -3.54 -2.93 17.08
N LEU A 306 -4.51 -2.21 16.52
CA LEU A 306 -4.90 -0.87 16.98
C LEU A 306 -5.41 -0.87 18.44
N LYS A 307 -6.01 -1.98 18.91
CA LYS A 307 -6.42 -2.12 20.32
C LYS A 307 -5.25 -2.22 21.30
N THR A 308 -4.06 -2.58 20.83
CA THR A 308 -2.84 -2.56 21.65
C THR A 308 -2.32 -1.14 21.90
N GLY A 309 -2.87 -0.13 21.21
CA GLY A 309 -2.42 1.25 21.25
C GLY A 309 -1.28 1.56 20.27
N LEU A 310 -0.85 0.59 19.48
CA LEU A 310 0.18 0.74 18.45
C LEU A 310 -0.43 0.79 17.05
N GLN A 311 0.29 1.41 16.12
CA GLN A 311 -0.07 1.47 14.71
C GLN A 311 0.16 0.12 14.02
N TYR A 312 -0.43 -0.04 12.82
CA TYR A 312 -0.29 -1.23 12.00
C TYR A 312 0.17 -0.85 10.59
N ASN A 313 1.13 -1.59 10.08
CA ASN A 313 1.72 -1.41 8.76
C ASN A 313 1.65 -2.69 7.94
N LEU A 314 1.58 -2.53 6.61
CA LEU A 314 1.86 -3.58 5.65
C LEU A 314 3.22 -3.28 5.02
N ARG A 315 4.29 -3.93 5.52
CA ARG A 315 5.65 -3.67 5.05
C ARG A 315 6.02 -4.46 3.80
N GLU A 316 5.26 -5.50 3.49
CA GLU A 316 5.37 -6.22 2.23
C GLU A 316 3.98 -6.52 1.69
N MET A 317 3.67 -5.99 0.50
CA MET A 317 2.37 -6.11 -0.13
C MET A 317 2.51 -6.06 -1.64
N SER A 318 1.71 -6.81 -2.38
CA SER A 318 1.60 -6.65 -3.83
C SER A 318 0.28 -7.22 -4.34
N SER A 319 -0.05 -6.86 -5.59
CA SER A 319 -1.22 -7.40 -6.29
C SER A 319 -1.11 -8.90 -6.54
N ILE A 320 0.07 -9.37 -6.94
CA ILE A 320 0.32 -10.79 -7.27
C ILE A 320 1.73 -11.17 -6.84
N GLY A 321 1.84 -12.10 -5.89
CA GLY A 321 3.12 -12.69 -5.49
C GLY A 321 3.51 -13.91 -6.34
N PRO A 322 4.81 -14.32 -6.29
CA PRO A 322 5.91 -13.61 -5.65
C PRO A 322 6.48 -12.46 -6.48
N ILE A 323 6.44 -12.53 -7.82
CA ILE A 323 7.09 -11.59 -8.74
C ILE A 323 6.13 -10.98 -9.77
N GLY A 324 4.83 -10.99 -9.48
CA GLY A 324 3.82 -10.53 -10.42
C GLY A 324 3.56 -11.49 -11.58
N MET A 325 2.59 -11.14 -12.41
CA MET A 325 2.17 -11.89 -13.58
C MET A 325 2.16 -10.96 -14.80
N PRO A 326 2.94 -11.27 -15.87
CA PRO A 326 2.93 -10.49 -17.11
C PRO A 326 1.52 -10.37 -17.71
N GLY A 327 1.15 -9.19 -18.18
CA GLY A 327 -0.16 -8.91 -18.77
C GLY A 327 -1.31 -8.79 -17.74
N VAL A 328 -1.01 -8.88 -16.44
CA VAL A 328 -1.98 -8.67 -15.37
C VAL A 328 -1.45 -7.64 -14.36
N SER A 329 -0.37 -7.96 -13.65
CA SER A 329 0.15 -7.08 -12.60
C SER A 329 0.96 -5.89 -13.12
N ASP A 330 1.38 -5.90 -14.36
CA ASP A 330 2.15 -4.85 -15.04
C ASP A 330 1.30 -3.95 -15.95
N THR A 331 -0.02 -3.99 -15.77
CA THR A 331 -0.99 -3.29 -16.62
C THR A 331 -1.62 -2.08 -15.92
N PHE A 332 -2.32 -1.26 -16.69
CA PHE A 332 -3.10 -0.15 -16.17
C PHE A 332 -4.24 -0.60 -15.22
N GLY A 333 -4.82 -1.79 -15.47
CA GLY A 333 -5.78 -2.39 -14.55
C GLY A 333 -5.19 -2.58 -13.14
N ALA A 334 -3.94 -3.01 -13.06
CA ALA A 334 -3.21 -3.12 -11.79
C ALA A 334 -2.93 -1.76 -11.15
N SER A 335 -2.74 -0.69 -11.95
CA SER A 335 -2.64 0.68 -11.42
C SER A 335 -3.93 1.14 -10.73
N LEU A 336 -5.09 0.84 -11.32
CA LEU A 336 -6.39 1.14 -10.69
C LEU A 336 -6.60 0.34 -9.39
N TRP A 337 -6.20 -0.93 -9.37
CA TRP A 337 -6.20 -1.75 -8.16
C TRP A 337 -5.27 -1.15 -7.09
N THR A 338 -4.06 -0.75 -7.45
CA THR A 338 -3.07 -0.14 -6.54
C THR A 338 -3.61 1.14 -5.91
N LEU A 339 -4.22 2.02 -6.71
CA LEU A 339 -4.89 3.23 -6.19
C LEU A 339 -6.00 2.88 -5.20
N ASN A 340 -6.88 1.93 -5.58
CA ASN A 340 -7.95 1.47 -4.70
C ASN A 340 -7.40 0.90 -3.40
N PHE A 341 -6.37 0.03 -3.48
CA PHE A 341 -5.82 -0.62 -2.30
C PHE A 341 -5.24 0.37 -1.29
N PHE A 342 -4.47 1.36 -1.74
CA PHE A 342 -3.97 2.41 -0.85
C PHE A 342 -5.10 3.17 -0.14
N LEU A 343 -6.13 3.57 -0.86
CA LEU A 343 -7.25 4.31 -0.27
C LEU A 343 -8.10 3.44 0.67
N TYR A 344 -8.28 2.17 0.33
CA TYR A 344 -8.95 1.19 1.16
C TYR A 344 -8.17 0.93 2.46
N ALA A 345 -6.88 0.64 2.36
CA ALA A 345 -6.00 0.42 3.50
C ALA A 345 -5.97 1.63 4.45
N ALA A 346 -5.89 2.84 3.91
CA ALA A 346 -6.02 4.07 4.69
C ALA A 346 -7.34 4.12 5.47
N SER A 347 -8.46 3.78 4.81
CA SER A 347 -9.79 3.80 5.45
C SER A 347 -9.95 2.77 6.59
N LEU A 348 -9.11 1.73 6.62
CA LEU A 348 -9.05 0.74 7.70
C LEU A 348 -8.17 1.20 8.88
N GLY A 349 -7.41 2.28 8.75
CA GLY A 349 -6.48 2.77 9.77
C GLY A 349 -5.07 2.17 9.68
N ILE A 350 -4.68 1.63 8.50
CA ILE A 350 -3.30 1.20 8.23
C ILE A 350 -2.43 2.44 8.10
N GLU A 351 -1.33 2.52 8.87
CA GLU A 351 -0.45 3.69 8.96
C GLU A 351 0.39 3.88 7.70
N SER A 352 0.91 2.80 7.11
CA SER A 352 1.57 2.82 5.81
C SER A 352 1.56 1.46 5.12
N VAL A 353 1.70 1.50 3.79
CA VAL A 353 1.72 0.32 2.91
C VAL A 353 2.96 0.38 2.03
N GLN A 354 3.78 -0.68 2.06
CA GLN A 354 4.96 -0.83 1.23
C GLN A 354 4.68 -1.86 0.13
N MET A 355 4.54 -1.37 -1.11
CA MET A 355 4.45 -2.25 -2.28
C MET A 355 5.80 -2.89 -2.55
N HIS A 356 5.86 -4.23 -2.52
CA HIS A 356 7.12 -4.97 -2.65
C HIS A 356 7.66 -4.92 -4.07
N MET A 357 8.97 -4.73 -4.18
CA MET A 357 9.68 -4.63 -5.44
C MET A 357 10.92 -5.51 -5.46
N THR A 358 11.03 -6.29 -6.52
CA THR A 358 12.28 -6.93 -6.95
C THR A 358 12.64 -6.45 -8.35
N ASP A 359 13.88 -6.59 -8.73
CA ASP A 359 14.35 -6.14 -10.05
C ASP A 359 13.82 -6.98 -11.22
N ASN A 360 13.19 -8.13 -10.94
CA ASN A 360 12.54 -9.01 -11.93
C ASN A 360 11.01 -9.09 -11.78
N SER A 361 10.39 -8.26 -10.92
CA SER A 361 8.95 -8.37 -10.68
C SER A 361 8.13 -7.55 -11.67
N ASN A 362 7.11 -8.18 -12.25
CA ASN A 362 6.08 -7.50 -13.03
C ASN A 362 5.09 -6.70 -12.15
N ALA A 363 5.15 -6.85 -10.84
CA ALA A 363 4.35 -6.05 -9.89
C ALA A 363 5.14 -4.86 -9.32
N SER A 364 6.45 -4.75 -9.57
CA SER A 364 7.25 -3.56 -9.19
C SER A 364 6.76 -2.31 -9.92
N ALA A 365 6.83 -1.17 -9.27
CA ALA A 365 6.38 0.10 -9.83
C ALA A 365 7.24 0.60 -11.01
N TRP A 366 8.48 0.15 -11.12
CA TRP A 366 9.37 0.39 -12.27
C TRP A 366 10.38 -0.73 -12.43
N GLN A 367 10.98 -0.84 -13.63
CA GLN A 367 12.14 -1.68 -13.91
C GLN A 367 13.40 -0.88 -13.65
N PRO A 368 14.18 -1.19 -12.59
CA PRO A 368 15.28 -0.32 -12.16
C PRO A 368 16.54 -0.42 -13.02
N ILE A 369 16.76 -1.55 -13.67
CA ILE A 369 17.91 -1.83 -14.52
C ILE A 369 17.51 -2.68 -15.74
N PRO A 370 18.24 -2.61 -16.85
CA PRO A 370 18.03 -3.53 -17.99
C PRO A 370 18.34 -4.97 -17.59
N MET A 371 17.34 -5.86 -17.62
CA MET A 371 17.51 -7.30 -17.37
C MET A 371 16.22 -8.09 -17.67
N TYR A 372 16.30 -9.41 -17.65
CA TYR A 372 15.16 -10.32 -17.80
C TYR A 372 14.31 -10.08 -19.06
N GLY A 373 14.97 -9.81 -20.18
CA GLY A 373 14.31 -9.56 -21.47
C GLY A 373 13.86 -8.11 -21.68
N HIS A 374 14.19 -7.21 -20.76
CA HIS A 374 14.03 -5.77 -20.92
C HIS A 374 15.39 -5.12 -21.16
N ASP A 375 15.54 -4.46 -22.31
CA ASP A 375 16.81 -3.85 -22.71
C ASP A 375 17.05 -2.46 -22.08
N THR A 376 16.03 -1.90 -21.45
CA THR A 376 16.05 -0.57 -20.84
C THR A 376 15.34 -0.57 -19.49
N THR A 377 15.58 0.46 -18.69
CA THR A 377 14.71 0.84 -17.58
C THR A 377 13.35 1.30 -18.11
N PHE A 378 12.29 1.23 -17.30
CA PHE A 378 10.98 1.80 -17.65
C PHE A 378 10.07 1.93 -16.43
N VAL A 379 9.10 2.85 -16.53
CA VAL A 379 8.11 3.11 -15.50
C VAL A 379 6.86 2.27 -15.77
N ARG A 380 6.44 1.47 -14.77
CA ARG A 380 5.20 0.68 -14.90
C ARG A 380 3.96 1.46 -14.48
N PRO A 381 2.77 1.04 -14.92
CA PRO A 381 1.50 1.69 -14.60
C PRO A 381 1.26 1.91 -13.09
N GLN A 382 1.72 1.02 -12.23
CA GLN A 382 1.57 1.11 -10.77
C GLN A 382 2.19 2.38 -10.18
N TYR A 383 3.31 2.86 -10.75
CA TYR A 383 3.95 4.09 -10.30
C TYR A 383 3.01 5.31 -10.38
N TYR A 384 2.16 5.36 -11.39
CA TYR A 384 1.19 6.46 -11.57
C TYR A 384 0.12 6.47 -10.47
N ALA A 385 -0.22 5.29 -9.91
CA ALA A 385 -1.08 5.22 -8.72
C ALA A 385 -0.37 5.75 -7.47
N HIS A 386 0.93 5.44 -7.28
CA HIS A 386 1.73 6.05 -6.20
C HIS A 386 1.78 7.58 -6.35
N ALA A 387 1.97 8.10 -7.56
CA ALA A 387 1.97 9.54 -7.82
C ALA A 387 0.62 10.19 -7.49
N ALA A 388 -0.49 9.49 -7.81
CA ALA A 388 -1.84 9.97 -7.49
C ALA A 388 -2.06 10.05 -5.97
N VAL A 389 -1.67 9.01 -5.23
CA VAL A 389 -1.76 8.99 -3.77
C VAL A 389 -0.84 10.04 -3.15
N ALA A 390 0.40 10.19 -3.63
CA ALA A 390 1.34 11.17 -3.14
C ALA A 390 0.80 12.60 -3.28
N GLN A 391 0.23 12.97 -4.45
CA GLN A 391 -0.38 14.28 -4.64
C GLN A 391 -1.64 14.48 -3.79
N LEU A 392 -2.45 13.43 -3.59
CA LEU A 392 -3.64 13.50 -2.74
C LEU A 392 -3.25 13.73 -1.27
N VAL A 393 -2.24 12.99 -0.78
CA VAL A 393 -1.71 13.13 0.58
C VAL A 393 -1.08 14.51 0.79
N GLY A 394 -0.25 14.95 -0.16
CA GLY A 394 0.41 16.25 -0.11
C GLY A 394 -0.55 17.44 -0.12
N ASN A 395 -1.71 17.28 -0.75
CA ASN A 395 -2.74 18.32 -0.80
C ASN A 395 -3.24 18.74 0.60
N GLY A 396 -3.23 17.84 1.56
CA GLY A 396 -3.59 18.12 2.96
C GLY A 396 -2.43 18.55 3.85
N ASN A 397 -1.20 18.60 3.32
CA ASN A 397 -0.01 19.03 4.06
C ASN A 397 0.12 18.37 5.45
N GLY A 398 0.00 17.03 5.50
CA GLY A 398 0.07 16.22 6.72
C GLY A 398 -1.26 16.13 7.50
N THR A 399 -2.36 16.66 6.97
CA THR A 399 -3.70 16.56 7.58
C THR A 399 -4.70 15.78 6.71
N THR A 400 -4.21 15.06 5.70
CA THR A 400 -5.07 14.27 4.80
C THR A 400 -5.66 13.07 5.55
N GLN A 401 -6.99 12.91 5.44
CA GLN A 401 -7.73 11.76 5.95
C GLN A 401 -8.58 11.17 4.82
N ILE A 402 -8.75 9.85 4.83
CA ILE A 402 -9.52 9.13 3.80
C ILE A 402 -10.72 8.45 4.44
N LEU A 403 -11.84 8.51 3.74
CA LEU A 403 -13.07 7.81 4.09
C LEU A 403 -13.62 7.12 2.84
N GLN A 404 -13.83 5.81 2.92
CA GLN A 404 -14.53 5.08 1.86
C GLN A 404 -16.00 5.50 1.81
N LEU A 405 -16.50 5.85 0.63
CA LEU A 405 -17.89 6.18 0.40
C LEU A 405 -18.66 4.94 -0.07
N LYS A 406 -19.90 4.79 0.40
CA LYS A 406 -20.75 3.68 -0.04
C LYS A 406 -21.15 3.86 -1.49
N THR A 407 -20.82 2.89 -2.32
CA THR A 407 -21.17 2.84 -3.75
C THR A 407 -22.22 1.76 -4.06
N SER A 408 -23.01 1.36 -3.05
CA SER A 408 -24.11 0.41 -3.23
C SER A 408 -25.20 0.97 -4.17
N GLY A 409 -25.69 0.12 -5.09
CA GLY A 409 -26.69 0.51 -6.07
C GLY A 409 -26.13 0.76 -7.48
N ALA A 410 -24.87 0.41 -7.73
CA ALA A 410 -24.35 0.34 -9.08
C ALA A 410 -25.21 -0.63 -9.93
N SER A 411 -25.39 -0.34 -11.22
CA SER A 411 -26.08 -1.26 -12.14
C SER A 411 -25.31 -2.59 -12.20
N SER A 412 -26.00 -3.67 -12.57
CA SER A 412 -25.44 -5.04 -12.61
C SER A 412 -24.10 -5.13 -13.36
N ASP A 413 -23.95 -4.37 -14.44
CA ASP A 413 -22.75 -4.36 -15.28
C ASP A 413 -21.53 -3.68 -14.62
N TYR A 414 -21.75 -2.98 -13.49
CA TYR A 414 -20.74 -2.25 -12.73
C TYR A 414 -20.61 -2.73 -11.29
N THR A 415 -21.25 -3.85 -10.95
CA THR A 415 -21.07 -4.47 -9.63
C THR A 415 -19.59 -4.80 -9.40
N GLY A 416 -19.04 -4.40 -8.26
CA GLY A 416 -17.63 -4.54 -7.95
C GLY A 416 -16.68 -3.62 -8.73
N ARG A 417 -17.21 -2.78 -9.64
CA ARG A 417 -16.37 -1.95 -10.53
C ARG A 417 -16.32 -0.48 -10.15
N ILE A 418 -17.19 -0.04 -9.25
CA ILE A 418 -17.28 1.36 -8.84
C ILE A 418 -16.83 1.51 -7.40
N ARG A 419 -15.82 2.37 -7.18
CA ARG A 419 -15.36 2.76 -5.86
C ARG A 419 -15.23 4.27 -5.75
N SER A 420 -15.42 4.75 -4.54
CA SER A 420 -15.24 6.17 -4.26
C SER A 420 -14.75 6.41 -2.85
N TYR A 421 -13.93 7.44 -2.69
CA TYR A 421 -13.37 7.86 -1.42
C TYR A 421 -13.49 9.37 -1.27
N ALA A 422 -13.84 9.84 -0.08
CA ALA A 422 -13.67 11.24 0.30
C ALA A 422 -12.28 11.45 0.89
N ALA A 423 -11.62 12.52 0.47
CA ALA A 423 -10.38 12.99 1.06
C ALA A 423 -10.64 14.33 1.76
N TYR A 424 -10.23 14.39 3.02
CA TYR A 424 -10.34 15.57 3.87
C TYR A 424 -8.96 16.16 4.10
N ALA A 425 -8.91 17.47 4.23
CA ALA A 425 -7.72 18.23 4.61
C ALA A 425 -8.12 19.34 5.56
N HIS A 426 -7.36 19.55 6.63
CA HIS A 426 -7.66 20.55 7.65
C HIS A 426 -9.12 20.45 8.14
N ASP A 427 -9.57 19.21 8.43
CA ASP A 427 -10.93 18.89 8.87
C ASP A 427 -12.06 19.23 7.90
N ASN A 428 -11.77 19.50 6.63
CA ASN A 428 -12.76 19.82 5.62
C ASN A 428 -12.69 18.89 4.42
N LEU A 429 -13.84 18.61 3.81
CA LEU A 429 -13.90 17.90 2.54
C LEU A 429 -13.11 18.67 1.47
N GLN A 430 -12.07 18.03 0.94
CA GLN A 430 -11.18 18.63 -0.04
C GLN A 430 -11.31 17.99 -1.41
N ALA A 431 -11.43 16.66 -1.47
CA ALA A 431 -11.54 15.96 -2.75
C ALA A 431 -12.45 14.72 -2.66
N VAL A 432 -12.89 14.25 -3.82
CA VAL A 432 -13.53 12.94 -3.99
C VAL A 432 -12.77 12.17 -5.06
N VAL A 433 -12.35 10.95 -4.73
CA VAL A 433 -11.77 9.99 -5.66
C VAL A 433 -12.87 9.07 -6.18
N MET A 434 -12.93 8.88 -7.48
CA MET A 434 -13.88 8.02 -8.17
C MET A 434 -13.11 7.07 -9.06
N ILE A 435 -13.34 5.77 -8.89
CA ILE A 435 -12.70 4.71 -9.67
C ILE A 435 -13.79 3.94 -10.42
N ASN A 436 -13.64 3.84 -11.74
CA ASN A 436 -14.40 2.94 -12.58
C ASN A 436 -13.43 1.89 -13.14
N SER A 437 -13.37 0.75 -12.48
CA SER A 437 -12.51 -0.37 -12.83
C SER A 437 -13.18 -1.38 -13.76
N LYS A 438 -14.31 -1.03 -14.39
CA LYS A 438 -14.87 -1.89 -15.44
C LYS A 438 -13.84 -2.03 -16.57
N GLU A 439 -13.44 -3.28 -16.82
CA GLU A 439 -12.42 -3.57 -17.81
C GLU A 439 -12.86 -3.10 -19.21
N ALA A 440 -11.99 -2.34 -19.87
CA ALA A 440 -12.17 -1.91 -21.24
C ALA A 440 -10.80 -1.76 -21.92
N ASN A 441 -10.56 -2.61 -22.92
CA ASN A 441 -9.30 -2.62 -23.67
C ASN A 441 -9.19 -1.43 -24.63
N SER A 442 -7.98 -1.12 -25.06
CA SER A 442 -7.67 0.02 -25.95
C SER A 442 -8.51 0.01 -27.24
N SER A 443 -8.78 -1.18 -27.80
CA SER A 443 -9.58 -1.37 -29.01
C SER A 443 -11.10 -1.37 -28.76
N SER A 444 -11.55 -1.41 -27.50
CA SER A 444 -12.99 -1.50 -27.16
C SER A 444 -13.65 -0.14 -27.17
N THR A 445 -14.94 -0.09 -27.54
CA THR A 445 -15.77 1.07 -27.21
C THR A 445 -15.94 1.15 -25.70
N LYS A 446 -15.53 2.26 -25.11
CA LYS A 446 -15.58 2.46 -23.67
C LYS A 446 -16.89 3.09 -23.26
N GLY A 447 -17.56 2.46 -22.29
CA GLY A 447 -18.65 3.08 -21.57
C GLY A 447 -18.16 4.11 -20.54
N SER A 448 -19.08 4.59 -19.74
CA SER A 448 -18.78 5.47 -18.61
C SER A 448 -19.81 5.28 -17.50
N TYR A 449 -19.40 5.64 -16.29
CA TYR A 449 -20.28 5.71 -15.13
C TYR A 449 -20.42 7.16 -14.67
N THR A 450 -21.63 7.58 -14.39
CA THR A 450 -21.94 8.97 -14.00
C THR A 450 -21.97 9.09 -12.47
N PHE A 451 -21.20 10.01 -11.94
CA PHE A 451 -21.21 10.39 -10.53
C PHE A 451 -21.89 11.74 -10.35
N ASN A 452 -23.01 11.76 -9.65
CA ASN A 452 -23.64 12.99 -9.17
C ASN A 452 -23.13 13.28 -7.76
N LEU A 453 -22.37 14.34 -7.61
CA LEU A 453 -21.69 14.70 -6.39
C LEU A 453 -22.34 15.93 -5.74
N ASN A 454 -22.57 15.84 -4.43
CA ASN A 454 -22.94 16.97 -3.59
C ASN A 454 -21.83 17.25 -2.59
N MET A 455 -21.01 18.27 -2.87
CA MET A 455 -19.87 18.68 -2.03
C MET A 455 -20.29 19.62 -0.89
N GLY A 456 -21.59 19.85 -0.73
CA GLY A 456 -22.15 20.73 0.30
C GLY A 456 -22.26 22.20 -0.13
N SER A 457 -23.28 22.88 0.40
CA SER A 457 -23.57 24.29 0.07
C SER A 457 -22.43 25.26 0.45
N GLN A 458 -21.57 24.92 1.43
CA GLN A 458 -20.37 25.69 1.78
C GLN A 458 -19.35 25.75 0.64
N ASN A 459 -19.46 24.85 -0.34
CA ASN A 459 -18.63 24.82 -1.54
C ASN A 459 -19.35 25.34 -2.79
N ALA A 460 -20.57 25.86 -2.65
CA ALA A 460 -21.33 26.44 -3.76
C ALA A 460 -20.50 27.45 -4.55
N LYS A 461 -20.60 27.39 -5.88
CA LYS A 461 -19.91 28.30 -6.80
C LYS A 461 -18.38 28.22 -6.78
N LYS A 462 -17.77 27.28 -6.06
CA LYS A 462 -16.33 27.01 -6.19
C LYS A 462 -16.06 26.21 -7.46
N ASP A 463 -14.85 26.31 -7.97
CA ASP A 463 -14.35 25.45 -9.04
C ASP A 463 -13.84 24.14 -8.44
N VAL A 464 -14.12 23.03 -9.11
CA VAL A 464 -13.57 21.70 -8.84
C VAL A 464 -12.68 21.31 -10.00
N TYR A 465 -11.46 20.93 -9.72
CA TYR A 465 -10.47 20.52 -10.70
C TYR A 465 -10.39 19.00 -10.78
N LEU A 466 -10.38 18.48 -12.00
CA LEU A 466 -10.36 17.04 -12.26
C LEU A 466 -8.96 16.59 -12.64
N SER A 467 -8.42 15.64 -11.88
CA SER A 467 -7.16 14.97 -12.17
C SER A 467 -7.46 13.53 -12.59
N TYR A 468 -6.95 13.10 -13.74
CA TYR A 468 -7.24 11.81 -14.33
C TYR A 468 -6.06 10.86 -14.20
N LEU A 469 -6.32 9.63 -13.72
CA LEU A 469 -5.47 8.47 -13.89
C LEU A 469 -6.03 7.67 -15.04
N THR A 470 -5.32 7.62 -16.17
CA THR A 470 -5.87 7.12 -17.43
C THR A 470 -4.81 6.51 -18.33
N ALA A 471 -5.25 5.62 -19.22
CA ALA A 471 -4.46 4.97 -20.27
C ALA A 471 -5.35 4.63 -21.47
N PRO A 472 -4.81 4.17 -22.62
CA PRO A 472 -5.61 3.70 -23.74
C PRO A 472 -6.59 2.59 -23.40
N GLY A 473 -6.20 1.62 -22.57
CA GLY A 473 -7.04 0.50 -22.11
C GLY A 473 -6.55 -0.10 -20.79
N ALA A 474 -7.32 -1.03 -20.26
CA ALA A 474 -6.97 -1.73 -19.01
C ALA A 474 -5.65 -2.51 -19.13
N GLU A 475 -5.40 -3.09 -20.30
CA GLU A 475 -4.22 -3.90 -20.64
C GLU A 475 -2.95 -3.06 -20.89
N SER A 476 -3.08 -1.72 -20.96
CA SER A 476 -1.96 -0.84 -21.31
C SER A 476 -0.82 -0.96 -20.30
N GLN A 477 0.38 -1.19 -20.79
CA GLN A 477 1.63 -1.17 -20.04
C GLN A 477 2.38 0.16 -20.21
N THR A 478 2.03 0.93 -21.24
CA THR A 478 2.59 2.23 -21.60
C THR A 478 1.48 3.25 -21.83
N GLU A 479 1.83 4.48 -22.16
CA GLU A 479 0.90 5.60 -22.40
C GLU A 479 -0.05 5.89 -21.22
N VAL A 480 0.39 5.51 -20.02
CA VAL A 480 -0.31 5.87 -18.78
C VAL A 480 0.00 7.32 -18.43
N THR A 481 -1.01 8.03 -17.97
CA THR A 481 -0.84 9.38 -17.44
C THR A 481 -1.57 9.56 -16.10
N TRP A 482 -0.97 10.36 -15.25
CA TRP A 482 -1.62 10.89 -14.05
C TRP A 482 -1.60 12.42 -14.08
N ASN A 483 -2.77 13.04 -13.97
CA ASN A 483 -2.91 14.50 -13.89
C ASN A 483 -2.25 15.25 -15.08
N GLY A 484 -2.24 14.60 -16.26
CA GLY A 484 -1.59 15.09 -17.48
C GLY A 484 -0.08 14.91 -17.51
N MET A 485 0.51 14.16 -16.58
CA MET A 485 1.95 13.88 -16.52
C MET A 485 2.28 12.47 -16.99
N HIS A 486 3.44 12.35 -17.61
CA HIS A 486 4.13 11.11 -17.96
C HIS A 486 5.53 11.15 -17.34
N TYR A 487 6.11 9.97 -17.04
CA TYR A 487 7.45 9.83 -16.48
C TYR A 487 8.36 9.17 -17.51
N ASP A 488 9.53 9.77 -17.69
CA ASP A 488 10.52 9.31 -18.67
C ASP A 488 11.19 8.00 -18.22
N ASP A 489 11.26 7.03 -19.11
CA ASP A 489 11.72 5.67 -18.80
C ASP A 489 13.24 5.57 -18.56
N VAL A 490 14.01 6.61 -18.83
CA VAL A 490 15.47 6.64 -18.66
C VAL A 490 15.89 7.51 -17.50
N THR A 491 15.26 8.68 -17.37
CA THR A 491 15.65 9.69 -16.36
C THR A 491 14.73 9.71 -15.14
N GLY A 492 13.52 9.14 -15.24
CA GLY A 492 12.50 9.25 -14.19
C GLY A 492 11.83 10.63 -14.09
N ASN A 493 12.23 11.60 -14.89
CA ASN A 493 11.67 12.94 -14.85
C ASN A 493 10.21 12.96 -15.29
N SER A 494 9.40 13.74 -14.59
CA SER A 494 8.02 13.99 -15.01
C SER A 494 7.97 15.01 -16.16
N THR A 495 7.12 14.76 -17.15
CA THR A 495 6.81 15.67 -18.25
C THR A 495 5.32 15.86 -18.37
N VAL A 496 4.90 17.12 -18.64
CA VAL A 496 3.48 17.43 -18.90
C VAL A 496 3.16 17.07 -20.34
N VAL A 497 2.32 16.08 -20.55
CA VAL A 497 1.84 15.65 -21.88
C VAL A 497 0.42 16.15 -22.18
N ASP A 498 -0.34 16.48 -21.14
CA ASP A 498 -1.63 17.17 -21.23
C ASP A 498 -1.68 18.33 -20.22
N ALA A 499 -1.56 19.55 -20.74
CA ALA A 499 -1.62 20.78 -19.95
C ALA A 499 -3.05 21.29 -19.75
N ALA A 500 -4.08 20.61 -20.29
CA ALA A 500 -5.46 21.06 -20.19
C ALA A 500 -5.90 21.12 -18.72
N GLU A 501 -6.56 22.20 -18.38
CA GLU A 501 -7.17 22.38 -17.07
C GLU A 501 -8.62 21.91 -17.14
N HIS A 502 -8.89 20.75 -16.61
CA HIS A 502 -10.23 20.18 -16.51
C HIS A 502 -10.90 20.66 -15.23
N LYS A 503 -11.89 21.54 -15.36
CA LYS A 503 -12.61 22.06 -14.19
C LYS A 503 -14.12 22.15 -14.43
N ILE A 504 -14.86 22.03 -13.34
CA ILE A 504 -16.32 22.16 -13.30
C ILE A 504 -16.68 23.14 -12.20
N ARG A 505 -17.57 24.08 -12.50
CA ARG A 505 -18.14 24.98 -11.50
C ARG A 505 -19.26 24.30 -10.74
N LEU A 506 -19.22 24.31 -9.41
CA LEU A 506 -20.30 23.82 -8.57
C LEU A 506 -21.53 24.74 -8.71
N ASP A 507 -22.72 24.14 -8.68
CA ASP A 507 -23.98 24.88 -8.69
C ASP A 507 -24.24 25.64 -7.36
N ASP A 508 -25.40 26.32 -7.25
CA ASP A 508 -25.81 27.07 -6.06
C ASP A 508 -25.99 26.21 -4.81
N SER A 509 -26.02 24.87 -4.95
CA SER A 509 -26.15 23.88 -3.88
C SER A 509 -24.85 23.12 -3.61
N GLY A 510 -23.77 23.41 -4.33
CA GLY A 510 -22.49 22.71 -4.22
C GLY A 510 -22.48 21.36 -4.96
N ARG A 511 -23.29 21.20 -6.02
CA ARG A 511 -23.43 19.95 -6.78
C ARG A 511 -22.77 20.06 -8.14
N PHE A 512 -22.34 18.91 -8.66
CA PHE A 512 -21.88 18.73 -10.04
C PHE A 512 -22.01 17.27 -10.47
N THR A 513 -21.82 17.04 -11.76
CA THR A 513 -21.83 15.71 -12.36
C THR A 513 -20.54 15.49 -13.12
N VAL A 514 -19.95 14.29 -12.97
CA VAL A 514 -18.78 13.87 -13.72
C VAL A 514 -18.99 12.46 -14.26
N GLN A 515 -18.52 12.21 -15.48
CA GLN A 515 -18.47 10.88 -16.08
C GLN A 515 -17.06 10.33 -15.96
N VAL A 516 -16.93 9.13 -15.40
CA VAL A 516 -15.69 8.38 -15.32
C VAL A 516 -15.78 7.23 -16.32
N ARG A 517 -14.86 7.24 -17.28
CA ARG A 517 -14.78 6.24 -18.35
C ARG A 517 -14.46 4.86 -17.76
N ASP A 518 -14.89 3.79 -18.43
CA ASP A 518 -14.43 2.44 -18.13
C ASP A 518 -12.88 2.40 -18.14
N SER A 519 -12.29 1.72 -17.20
CA SER A 519 -10.84 1.71 -16.94
C SER A 519 -10.26 3.13 -16.77
N GLN A 520 -10.75 3.85 -15.75
CA GLN A 520 -10.25 5.20 -15.41
C GLN A 520 -10.52 5.52 -13.93
N ALA A 521 -9.66 6.35 -13.34
CA ALA A 521 -9.97 7.02 -12.08
C ALA A 521 -9.89 8.54 -12.23
N VAL A 522 -10.68 9.25 -11.42
CA VAL A 522 -10.75 10.71 -11.41
C VAL A 522 -10.70 11.20 -9.96
N VAL A 523 -9.87 12.17 -9.69
CA VAL A 523 -9.90 12.93 -8.44
C VAL A 523 -10.48 14.31 -8.71
N ALA A 524 -11.60 14.60 -8.05
CA ALA A 524 -12.26 15.90 -8.11
C ALA A 524 -11.87 16.73 -6.88
N ASN A 525 -10.95 17.69 -7.04
CA ASN A 525 -10.39 18.51 -5.96
C ASN A 525 -11.00 19.92 -5.95
N ILE A 526 -11.38 20.40 -4.77
CA ILE A 526 -12.02 21.72 -4.59
C ILE A 526 -10.94 22.81 -4.60
N GLY A 527 -11.12 23.83 -5.44
CA GLY A 527 -10.38 25.08 -5.40
C GLY A 527 -9.07 25.10 -6.19
N SER A 528 -8.40 23.98 -6.41
CA SER A 528 -7.14 23.91 -7.17
C SER A 528 -6.93 22.56 -7.82
N LYS A 529 -6.10 22.50 -8.87
CA LYS A 529 -5.57 21.25 -9.43
C LYS A 529 -4.63 20.60 -8.41
N LEU A 530 -4.61 19.27 -8.29
CA LEU A 530 -3.63 18.57 -7.47
C LEU A 530 -2.20 18.83 -7.96
N GLY A 531 -1.25 18.91 -7.05
CA GLY A 531 0.17 19.09 -7.34
C GLY A 531 0.59 20.50 -7.72
N VAL A 532 -0.30 21.50 -7.69
CA VAL A 532 0.07 22.92 -7.92
C VAL A 532 0.50 23.66 -6.65
N ASN A 533 0.12 23.16 -5.49
CA ASN A 533 0.52 23.75 -4.23
C ASN A 533 1.91 23.22 -3.85
N LEU A 534 2.83 24.12 -3.53
CA LEU A 534 4.08 23.72 -2.88
C LEU A 534 3.71 23.08 -1.54
N VAL A 535 4.07 21.82 -1.38
CA VAL A 535 3.88 21.13 -0.12
C VAL A 535 4.86 21.74 0.88
N LEU A 536 4.33 22.44 1.86
CA LEU A 536 5.13 22.92 2.99
C LEU A 536 5.51 21.71 3.86
N LYS A 537 6.71 21.72 4.46
CA LYS A 537 7.08 20.68 5.43
C LYS A 537 5.98 20.59 6.49
N PRO A 538 5.53 19.37 6.87
CA PRO A 538 4.48 19.21 7.89
C PRO A 538 4.85 19.97 9.16
N ASP A 539 3.87 20.68 9.74
CA ASP A 539 4.06 21.35 11.02
C ASP A 539 4.28 20.29 12.12
N PRO A 540 5.44 20.29 12.80
CA PRO A 540 5.72 19.32 13.86
C PRO A 540 4.68 19.30 14.99
N THR A 541 3.98 20.42 15.21
CA THR A 541 2.92 20.50 16.24
C THR A 541 1.66 19.74 15.84
N GLN A 542 1.41 19.50 14.57
CA GLN A 542 0.31 18.69 14.06
C GLN A 542 0.59 17.19 14.24
N GLN A 543 1.84 16.75 14.10
CA GLN A 543 2.25 15.37 14.39
C GLN A 543 2.16 15.04 15.90
N ALA A 544 2.46 15.99 16.78
CA ALA A 544 2.33 15.80 18.22
C ALA A 544 0.87 15.64 18.69
N ARG A 545 -0.10 16.20 17.96
CA ARG A 545 -1.53 15.99 18.22
C ARG A 545 -2.01 14.57 17.91
N LYS A 546 -1.34 13.84 17.00
CA LYS A 546 -1.61 12.42 16.70
C LYS A 546 -1.43 11.55 17.95
N SER A 547 -0.32 11.68 18.67
CA SER A 547 -0.01 10.87 19.85
C SER A 547 -0.92 11.16 21.04
N ALA A 548 -1.43 12.39 21.17
CA ALA A 548 -2.34 12.78 22.24
C ALA A 548 -3.81 12.40 21.95
N ALA A 549 -4.23 12.44 20.66
CA ALA A 549 -5.59 12.07 20.27
C ALA A 549 -5.81 10.55 20.26
N SER A 550 -4.79 9.74 19.92
CA SER A 550 -4.88 8.28 19.96
C SER A 550 -5.06 7.74 21.38
N SER A 551 -4.50 8.41 22.40
CA SER A 551 -4.67 8.03 23.79
C SER A 551 -6.05 8.37 24.37
N SER A 552 -6.79 9.33 23.80
CA SER A 552 -8.13 9.74 24.26
C SER A 552 -9.29 9.07 23.52
N MET A 553 -9.06 8.44 22.36
CA MET A 553 -10.11 7.82 21.53
C MET A 553 -10.32 6.33 21.76
N SER A 554 -9.56 5.66 22.62
CA SER A 554 -9.74 4.22 22.91
C SER A 554 -11.11 3.87 23.53
N GLY A 555 -11.84 4.87 24.03
CA GLY A 555 -13.15 4.68 24.68
C GLY A 555 -14.37 4.70 23.77
N SER A 556 -14.31 5.23 22.55
CA SER A 556 -15.52 5.53 21.75
C SER A 556 -15.71 4.65 20.50
N ARG A 557 -14.70 3.94 20.01
CA ARG A 557 -14.82 3.10 18.77
C ARG A 557 -15.51 1.75 18.99
N ASN A 558 -15.77 1.34 20.24
CA ASN A 558 -16.32 0.01 20.57
C ASN A 558 -17.81 -0.20 20.26
N ALA A 559 -18.58 0.83 19.90
CA ALA A 559 -20.04 0.72 19.84
C ALA A 559 -20.62 0.39 18.43
N ILE A 560 -19.87 0.57 17.35
CA ILE A 560 -20.43 0.51 15.99
C ILE A 560 -20.16 -0.83 15.27
N TYR A 561 -19.12 -1.57 15.66
CA TYR A 561 -18.76 -2.83 14.99
C TYR A 561 -19.45 -4.08 15.53
N THR A 562 -20.06 -4.03 16.70
CA THR A 562 -20.73 -5.19 17.33
C THR A 562 -22.04 -5.57 16.63
N ALA A 563 -22.66 -4.68 15.88
CA ALA A 563 -23.95 -4.94 15.22
C ALA A 563 -23.81 -5.66 13.85
N ALA A 564 -22.66 -5.59 13.17
CA ALA A 564 -22.47 -6.19 11.85
C ALA A 564 -21.96 -7.64 11.91
N VAL A 565 -21.28 -8.04 12.99
CA VAL A 565 -20.68 -9.39 13.13
C VAL A 565 -21.68 -10.44 13.54
N THR A 566 -22.79 -10.09 14.18
CA THR A 566 -23.80 -11.06 14.66
C THR A 566 -24.64 -11.67 13.53
N ILE A 567 -24.68 -11.10 12.35
CA ILE A 567 -25.49 -11.60 11.22
C ILE A 567 -24.72 -12.61 10.35
N ILE A 568 -23.38 -12.58 10.35
CA ILE A 568 -22.56 -13.47 9.49
C ILE A 568 -22.28 -14.82 10.16
N LEU A 569 -22.27 -14.90 11.49
CA LEU A 569 -22.08 -16.16 12.22
C LEU A 569 -23.31 -17.09 12.22
N ALA A 570 -24.49 -16.62 11.86
CA ALA A 570 -25.71 -17.44 11.78
C ALA A 570 -25.88 -18.19 10.44
N LEU A 571 -25.09 -17.87 9.41
CA LEU A 571 -25.19 -18.49 8.07
C LEU A 571 -24.06 -19.48 7.76
N GLY A 572 -23.06 -19.61 8.63
CA GLY A 572 -21.91 -20.51 8.46
C GLY A 572 -22.06 -21.91 9.08
N MET A 573 -23.19 -22.24 9.74
CA MET A 573 -23.39 -23.52 10.42
C MET A 573 -24.40 -24.46 9.74
N VAL A 574 -24.71 -24.25 8.48
CA VAL A 574 -25.53 -25.21 7.71
C VAL A 574 -24.82 -25.50 6.39
N MET A 575 -23.73 -26.22 6.43
CA MET A 575 -23.19 -27.13 5.40
C MET A 575 -21.89 -27.74 5.91
N CYS A 576 -22.02 -28.84 6.60
CA CYS A 576 -21.11 -29.98 6.58
C CYS A 576 -21.95 -31.22 6.82
#